data_c8b96baea3e7c218144b92bd868b5d69
#
_entry.id   c8b96baea3e7c218144b92bd868b5d69
#
_cell.length_a   1.000
_cell.length_b   1.000
_cell.length_c   1.000
_cell.angle_alpha   90.00
_cell.angle_beta   90.00
_cell.angle_gamma   90.00
#
_symmetry.space_group_name_H-M   'P 1'
#
loop_
_entity.id
_entity.type
_entity.pdbx_description
1 polymer ?
#
loop_
_entity_poly.entity_id
_entity_poly.type
_entity_poly.pdbx_seq_one_letter_code
_entity_poly.pdbx_strand_id
1 'polypeptide(L)'
;ALFALRSYRAVSGPPLHPWHTFVPAELRQSELDVADWPRYLAREGKVFESVRAEVSQKLDPDERVPINRYFEDSPVYPAHFAQDWNRSYVMEPDGRPIGAVVLLHGLTDSPYSLRHIAKLYRDRGFVAIGIRLPGHGTVPGGLSKVRWEDWMAATRLAVREARRRVPAPGPLHLVGFSNGGALAMKYELDAIEDPKLLRADRLVLV
;
A
#
# COMPACT_ATOMS: atom_id res chain seq x y z
N ALA A 1 9.87 30.47 -27.34
CA ALA A 1 9.37 29.42 -28.26
C ALA A 1 9.34 28.04 -27.61
N LEU A 2 10.43 27.54 -27.00
CA LEU A 2 10.51 26.20 -26.40
C LEU A 2 9.53 26.01 -25.22
N PHE A 3 9.38 27.04 -24.39
CA PHE A 3 8.46 27.02 -23.23
C PHE A 3 6.99 27.01 -23.69
N ALA A 4 6.64 27.81 -24.69
CA ALA A 4 5.31 27.82 -25.28
C ALA A 4 4.94 26.47 -25.93
N LEU A 5 5.89 25.85 -26.63
CA LEU A 5 5.70 24.52 -27.23
C LEU A 5 5.52 23.43 -26.18
N ARG A 6 6.29 23.48 -25.06
CA ARG A 6 6.12 22.55 -23.93
C ARG A 6 4.78 22.73 -23.23
N SER A 7 4.38 23.99 -22.98
CA SER A 7 3.08 24.29 -22.37
C SER A 7 1.93 23.86 -23.28
N TYR A 8 2.03 24.11 -24.59
CA TYR A 8 1.04 23.64 -25.57
C TYR A 8 0.93 22.11 -25.57
N ARG A 9 2.05 21.38 -25.62
CA ARG A 9 2.05 19.91 -25.57
C ARG A 9 1.52 19.37 -24.24
N ALA A 10 1.76 20.04 -23.12
CA ALA A 10 1.22 19.62 -21.81
C ALA A 10 -0.31 19.81 -21.73
N VAL A 11 -0.84 20.86 -22.39
CA VAL A 11 -2.29 21.14 -22.41
C VAL A 11 -3.01 20.36 -23.53
N SER A 12 -2.31 20.10 -24.67
CA SER A 12 -2.85 19.40 -25.84
C SER A 12 -2.46 17.91 -25.86
N GLY A 13 -2.00 17.36 -24.74
CA GLY A 13 -1.68 15.94 -24.63
C GLY A 13 -2.91 15.04 -24.91
N PRO A 14 -2.68 13.73 -25.12
CA PRO A 14 -3.78 12.80 -25.31
C PRO A 14 -4.73 12.85 -24.11
N PRO A 15 -6.04 12.58 -24.31
CA PRO A 15 -6.99 12.56 -23.21
C PRO A 15 -6.54 11.58 -22.12
N LEU A 16 -6.88 11.92 -20.87
CA LEU A 16 -6.57 11.05 -19.74
C LEU A 16 -7.43 9.78 -19.83
N HIS A 17 -6.79 8.66 -19.66
CA HIS A 17 -7.46 7.35 -19.61
C HIS A 17 -8.22 7.16 -18.30
N PRO A 18 -9.17 6.21 -18.21
CA PRO A 18 -9.95 5.94 -17.00
C PRO A 18 -9.08 5.71 -15.74
N TRP A 19 -7.93 5.04 -15.87
CA TRP A 19 -7.02 4.82 -14.73
C TRP A 19 -6.32 6.09 -14.21
N HIS A 20 -6.29 7.17 -14.99
CA HIS A 20 -5.77 8.46 -14.54
C HIS A 20 -6.82 9.26 -13.76
N THR A 21 -8.09 9.08 -14.07
CA THR A 21 -9.19 9.91 -13.57
C THR A 21 -10.05 9.23 -12.51
N PHE A 22 -10.15 7.89 -12.55
CA PHE A 22 -10.91 7.15 -11.57
C PHE A 22 -10.25 7.21 -10.19
N VAL A 23 -11.04 7.54 -9.18
CA VAL A 23 -10.60 7.63 -7.77
C VAL A 23 -11.38 6.62 -6.94
N PRO A 24 -10.77 5.50 -6.55
CA PRO A 24 -11.41 4.52 -5.68
C PRO A 24 -11.73 5.10 -4.30
N ALA A 25 -12.80 4.61 -3.67
CA ALA A 25 -13.20 5.04 -2.33
C ALA A 25 -12.35 4.34 -1.25
N GLU A 26 -11.34 5.03 -0.76
CA GLU A 26 -10.46 4.56 0.34
C GLU A 26 -11.04 4.90 1.71
N LEU A 27 -10.59 4.17 2.76
CA LEU A 27 -10.80 4.59 4.13
C LEU A 27 -9.98 5.86 4.44
N ARG A 28 -10.59 6.77 5.18
CA ARG A 28 -9.95 7.99 5.66
C ARG A 28 -9.35 7.80 7.04
N GLN A 29 -8.51 8.74 7.47
CA GLN A 29 -7.86 8.72 8.77
C GLN A 29 -8.82 8.33 9.89
N SER A 30 -9.95 9.02 10.02
CA SER A 30 -10.92 8.77 11.12
C SER A 30 -11.52 7.37 11.10
N GLU A 31 -11.66 6.75 9.92
CA GLU A 31 -12.14 5.38 9.78
C GLU A 31 -11.01 4.37 10.05
N LEU A 32 -9.77 4.66 9.61
CA LEU A 32 -8.59 3.82 9.81
C LEU A 32 -8.14 3.77 11.28
N ASP A 33 -8.28 4.86 12.01
CA ASP A 33 -7.91 4.92 13.41
C ASP A 33 -8.75 3.97 14.30
N VAL A 34 -9.99 3.69 13.87
CA VAL A 34 -10.92 2.77 14.57
C VAL A 34 -11.11 1.42 13.86
N ALA A 35 -10.56 1.25 12.66
CA ALA A 35 -10.62 0.00 11.94
C ALA A 35 -9.69 -1.05 12.55
N ASP A 36 -10.10 -2.32 12.43
CA ASP A 36 -9.23 -3.48 12.57
C ASP A 36 -8.72 -3.98 11.20
N TRP A 37 -7.83 -4.95 11.23
CA TRP A 37 -7.22 -5.53 10.03
C TRP A 37 -8.25 -6.19 9.08
N PRO A 38 -9.22 -7.00 9.57
CA PRO A 38 -10.27 -7.56 8.71
C PRO A 38 -11.11 -6.49 7.99
N ARG A 39 -11.51 -5.43 8.70
CA ARG A 39 -12.27 -4.32 8.10
C ARG A 39 -11.48 -3.58 7.05
N TYR A 40 -10.18 -3.39 7.29
CA TYR A 40 -9.28 -2.80 6.30
C TYR A 40 -9.18 -3.66 5.04
N LEU A 41 -8.94 -4.96 5.17
CA LEU A 41 -8.87 -5.89 4.03
C LEU A 41 -10.19 -5.97 3.26
N ALA A 42 -11.32 -5.95 3.95
CA ALA A 42 -12.64 -5.93 3.31
C ALA A 42 -12.85 -4.65 2.46
N ARG A 43 -12.41 -3.49 2.95
CA ARG A 43 -12.43 -2.25 2.16
C ARG A 43 -11.44 -2.31 1.01
N GLU A 44 -10.24 -2.81 1.22
CA GLU A 44 -9.25 -3.01 0.16
C GLU A 44 -9.82 -3.88 -0.97
N GLY A 45 -10.52 -4.97 -0.65
CA GLY A 45 -11.22 -5.79 -1.62
C GLY A 45 -12.17 -4.97 -2.49
N LYS A 46 -13.02 -4.14 -1.88
CA LYS A 46 -13.96 -3.25 -2.60
C LYS A 46 -13.25 -2.21 -3.46
N VAL A 47 -12.10 -1.72 -3.03
CA VAL A 47 -11.26 -0.80 -3.83
C VAL A 47 -10.82 -1.48 -5.12
N PHE A 48 -10.28 -2.70 -5.05
CA PHE A 48 -9.85 -3.45 -6.24
C PHE A 48 -11.03 -3.84 -7.14
N GLU A 49 -12.17 -4.23 -6.57
CA GLU A 49 -13.41 -4.50 -7.30
C GLU A 49 -13.90 -3.26 -8.06
N SER A 50 -13.88 -2.09 -7.43
CA SER A 50 -14.27 -0.84 -8.07
C SER A 50 -13.35 -0.45 -9.24
N VAL A 51 -12.03 -0.69 -9.10
CA VAL A 51 -11.07 -0.48 -10.20
C VAL A 51 -11.37 -1.44 -11.35
N ARG A 52 -11.67 -2.71 -11.07
CA ARG A 52 -12.08 -3.66 -12.10
C ARG A 52 -13.32 -3.17 -12.85
N ALA A 53 -14.38 -2.78 -12.14
CA ALA A 53 -15.65 -2.35 -12.72
C ALA A 53 -15.54 -1.01 -13.48
N GLU A 54 -14.79 -0.04 -12.96
CA GLU A 54 -14.74 1.32 -13.48
C GLU A 54 -13.57 1.58 -14.44
N VAL A 55 -12.57 0.69 -14.46
CA VAL A 55 -11.41 0.83 -15.33
C VAL A 55 -11.28 -0.39 -16.24
N SER A 56 -11.03 -1.60 -15.69
CA SER A 56 -10.71 -2.78 -16.52
C SER A 56 -11.85 -3.14 -17.48
N GLN A 57 -13.09 -3.11 -17.00
CA GLN A 57 -14.28 -3.44 -17.82
C GLN A 57 -14.71 -2.31 -18.76
N LYS A 58 -14.17 -1.10 -18.60
CA LYS A 58 -14.51 0.08 -19.42
C LYS A 58 -13.37 0.51 -20.35
N LEU A 59 -12.35 -0.33 -20.52
CA LEU A 59 -11.26 -0.05 -21.46
C LEU A 59 -11.78 0.04 -22.90
N ASP A 60 -11.33 1.07 -23.60
CA ASP A 60 -11.57 1.20 -25.03
C ASP A 60 -10.83 0.09 -25.81
N PRO A 61 -11.30 -0.26 -27.03
CA PRO A 61 -10.71 -1.35 -27.81
C PRO A 61 -9.20 -1.20 -28.06
N ASP A 62 -8.69 0.01 -28.25
CA ASP A 62 -7.28 0.33 -28.47
C ASP A 62 -6.44 0.27 -27.20
N GLU A 63 -7.06 0.27 -26.02
CA GLU A 63 -6.41 0.08 -24.71
C GLU A 63 -6.26 -1.39 -24.34
N ARG A 64 -6.94 -2.30 -25.03
CA ARG A 64 -6.93 -3.75 -24.79
C ARG A 64 -5.69 -4.42 -25.39
N VAL A 65 -4.53 -4.02 -24.92
CA VAL A 65 -3.23 -4.49 -25.40
C VAL A 65 -2.49 -5.31 -24.34
N PRO A 66 -1.61 -6.26 -24.75
CA PRO A 66 -0.95 -7.20 -23.83
C PRO A 66 -0.08 -6.54 -22.76
N ILE A 67 0.37 -5.32 -22.94
CA ILE A 67 1.18 -4.58 -21.96
C ILE A 67 0.33 -3.75 -20.98
N ASN A 68 -0.99 -3.64 -21.21
CA ASN A 68 -1.86 -2.89 -20.30
C ASN A 68 -2.24 -3.76 -19.11
N ARG A 69 -1.76 -3.39 -17.93
CA ARG A 69 -2.04 -4.10 -16.68
C ARG A 69 -3.51 -4.07 -16.24
N TYR A 70 -4.34 -3.20 -16.83
CA TYR A 70 -5.77 -3.10 -16.55
C TYR A 70 -6.61 -3.95 -17.50
N PHE A 71 -6.05 -4.46 -18.59
CA PHE A 71 -6.74 -5.37 -19.50
C PHE A 71 -6.78 -6.78 -18.91
N GLU A 72 -7.98 -7.34 -18.72
CA GLU A 72 -8.17 -8.62 -18.02
C GLU A 72 -7.49 -9.80 -18.75
N ASP A 73 -7.39 -9.78 -20.08
CA ASP A 73 -6.69 -10.83 -20.86
C ASP A 73 -5.18 -10.58 -21.01
N SER A 74 -4.66 -9.49 -20.45
CA SER A 74 -3.23 -9.20 -20.51
C SER A 74 -2.42 -10.18 -19.64
N PRO A 75 -1.27 -10.71 -20.12
CA PRO A 75 -0.37 -11.53 -19.30
C PRO A 75 0.14 -10.84 -18.03
N VAL A 76 0.10 -9.50 -18.01
CA VAL A 76 0.54 -8.69 -16.84
C VAL A 76 -0.63 -8.25 -15.96
N TYR A 77 -1.84 -8.75 -16.20
CA TYR A 77 -2.98 -8.46 -15.33
C TYR A 77 -2.78 -9.06 -13.93
N PRO A 78 -2.91 -8.27 -12.85
CA PRO A 78 -2.52 -8.72 -11.51
C PRO A 78 -3.22 -10.00 -11.01
N ALA A 79 -4.47 -10.25 -11.42
CA ALA A 79 -5.22 -11.42 -10.99
C ALA A 79 -4.75 -12.73 -11.64
N HIS A 80 -3.88 -12.70 -12.65
CA HIS A 80 -3.29 -13.90 -13.25
C HIS A 80 -2.12 -14.48 -12.44
N PHE A 81 -1.57 -13.71 -11.50
CA PHE A 81 -0.50 -14.19 -10.64
C PHE A 81 -1.07 -14.93 -9.43
N ALA A 82 -0.37 -15.95 -8.96
CA ALA A 82 -0.77 -16.73 -7.78
C ALA A 82 -0.97 -15.87 -6.53
N GLN A 83 -0.28 -14.73 -6.46
CA GLN A 83 -0.40 -13.73 -5.40
C GLN A 83 -0.41 -12.32 -6.01
N ASP A 84 -1.47 -11.56 -5.76
CA ASP A 84 -1.49 -10.13 -6.05
C ASP A 84 -0.78 -9.36 -4.94
N TRP A 85 0.52 -9.14 -5.14
CA TRP A 85 1.38 -8.42 -4.20
C TRP A 85 1.10 -6.90 -4.12
N ASN A 86 0.20 -6.37 -4.94
CA ASN A 86 -0.24 -4.98 -4.79
C ASN A 86 -1.18 -4.81 -3.60
N ARG A 87 -1.70 -5.91 -3.07
CA ARG A 87 -2.56 -5.95 -1.87
C ARG A 87 -1.74 -6.07 -0.60
N SER A 88 -2.38 -5.70 0.50
CA SER A 88 -1.84 -5.97 1.83
C SER A 88 -1.72 -7.47 2.08
N TYR A 89 -0.68 -7.88 2.76
CA TYR A 89 -0.43 -9.28 3.10
C TYR A 89 0.11 -9.44 4.51
N VAL A 90 -0.06 -10.65 5.03
CA VAL A 90 0.63 -11.14 6.22
C VAL A 90 1.35 -12.43 5.85
N MET A 91 2.62 -12.51 6.20
CA MET A 91 3.40 -13.75 6.11
C MET A 91 3.67 -14.26 7.52
N GLU A 92 3.12 -15.42 7.83
CA GLU A 92 3.38 -16.11 9.08
C GLU A 92 4.66 -16.95 8.96
N PRO A 93 5.51 -16.97 9.98
CA PRO A 93 6.65 -17.88 10.03
C PRO A 93 6.19 -19.33 10.32
N ASP A 94 7.06 -20.28 10.02
CA ASP A 94 6.87 -21.64 10.48
C ASP A 94 7.05 -21.69 12.01
N GLY A 95 6.03 -22.17 12.72
CA GLY A 95 6.03 -22.27 14.18
C GLY A 95 5.67 -20.98 14.90
N ARG A 96 6.03 -20.91 16.19
CA ARG A 96 5.67 -19.75 17.04
C ARG A 96 6.45 -18.51 16.66
N PRO A 97 5.78 -17.39 16.38
CA PRO A 97 6.47 -16.14 16.06
C PRO A 97 7.36 -15.66 17.21
N ILE A 98 8.55 -15.14 16.86
CA ILE A 98 9.48 -14.52 17.82
C ILE A 98 9.42 -12.99 17.81
N GLY A 99 8.82 -12.38 16.78
CA GLY A 99 8.68 -10.95 16.61
C GLY A 99 7.74 -10.62 15.46
N ALA A 100 7.50 -9.33 15.24
CA ALA A 100 6.72 -8.83 14.12
C ALA A 100 7.46 -7.70 13.38
N VAL A 101 7.19 -7.58 12.07
CA VAL A 101 7.66 -6.46 11.26
C VAL A 101 6.52 -5.88 10.44
N VAL A 102 6.42 -4.55 10.42
CA VAL A 102 5.56 -3.80 9.51
C VAL A 102 6.42 -3.21 8.40
N LEU A 103 5.99 -3.40 7.15
CA LEU A 103 6.69 -2.95 5.97
C LEU A 103 5.85 -1.89 5.25
N LEU A 104 6.43 -0.69 5.06
CA LEU A 104 5.83 0.49 4.47
C LEU A 104 6.52 0.81 3.14
N HIS A 105 5.78 0.70 2.05
CA HIS A 105 6.30 0.93 0.69
C HIS A 105 6.42 2.42 0.34
N GLY A 106 7.08 2.72 -0.78
CA GLY A 106 7.31 4.07 -1.28
C GLY A 106 6.08 4.73 -1.91
N LEU A 107 6.23 6.01 -2.24
CA LEU A 107 5.24 6.76 -3.03
C LEU A 107 5.15 6.16 -4.46
N THR A 108 3.94 6.10 -5.01
CA THR A 108 3.64 5.49 -6.32
C THR A 108 4.00 3.99 -6.43
N ASP A 109 4.19 3.33 -5.31
CA ASP A 109 4.58 1.93 -5.17
C ASP A 109 3.44 1.09 -4.56
N SER A 110 3.73 -0.14 -4.14
CA SER A 110 2.79 -1.04 -3.48
C SER A 110 3.56 -2.00 -2.55
N PRO A 111 2.89 -2.81 -1.73
CA PRO A 111 3.56 -3.82 -0.90
C PRO A 111 4.44 -4.80 -1.70
N TYR A 112 4.27 -4.87 -3.02
CA TYR A 112 5.07 -5.68 -3.94
C TYR A 112 6.58 -5.49 -3.76
N SER A 113 7.05 -4.26 -3.64
CA SER A 113 8.50 -3.96 -3.60
C SER A 113 9.20 -4.56 -2.38
N LEU A 114 8.50 -4.61 -1.25
CA LEU A 114 9.07 -5.09 0.01
C LEU A 114 8.82 -6.59 0.28
N ARG A 115 8.19 -7.32 -0.64
CA ARG A 115 7.82 -8.75 -0.45
C ARG A 115 9.02 -9.66 -0.17
N HIS A 116 10.19 -9.36 -0.74
CA HIS A 116 11.40 -10.16 -0.49
C HIS A 116 11.99 -9.89 0.89
N ILE A 117 11.93 -8.64 1.37
CA ILE A 117 12.30 -8.30 2.74
C ILE A 117 11.32 -8.95 3.72
N ALA A 118 10.02 -8.93 3.43
CA ALA A 118 9.00 -9.64 4.21
C ALA A 118 9.30 -11.14 4.33
N LYS A 119 9.68 -11.79 3.22
CA LYS A 119 10.09 -13.21 3.23
C LYS A 119 11.31 -13.45 4.10
N LEU A 120 12.33 -12.59 4.03
CA LEU A 120 13.52 -12.71 4.88
C LEU A 120 13.19 -12.60 6.38
N TYR A 121 12.26 -11.74 6.76
CA TYR A 121 11.77 -11.63 8.13
C TYR A 121 10.98 -12.86 8.55
N ARG A 122 10.05 -13.32 7.70
CA ARG A 122 9.27 -14.55 7.95
C ARG A 122 10.19 -15.75 8.17
N ASP A 123 11.20 -15.93 7.30
CA ASP A 123 12.14 -17.05 7.36
C ASP A 123 13.03 -16.99 8.62
N ARG A 124 13.05 -15.85 9.31
CA ARG A 124 13.72 -15.64 10.60
C ARG A 124 12.77 -15.65 11.79
N GLY A 125 11.55 -16.13 11.61
CA GLY A 125 10.59 -16.31 12.69
C GLY A 125 9.71 -15.10 13.01
N PHE A 126 9.70 -14.06 12.16
CA PHE A 126 8.84 -12.89 12.35
C PHE A 126 7.54 -13.01 11.57
N VAL A 127 6.44 -12.54 12.17
CA VAL A 127 5.26 -12.18 11.40
C VAL A 127 5.57 -10.94 10.58
N ALA A 128 5.44 -11.01 9.25
CA ALA A 128 5.70 -9.88 8.37
C ALA A 128 4.39 -9.34 7.77
N ILE A 129 4.10 -8.06 8.01
CA ILE A 129 2.90 -7.37 7.55
C ILE A 129 3.30 -6.31 6.52
N GLY A 130 2.95 -6.54 5.27
CA GLY A 130 3.05 -5.54 4.21
C GLY A 130 1.69 -4.88 4.02
N ILE A 131 1.54 -3.63 4.47
CA ILE A 131 0.29 -2.89 4.29
C ILE A 131 0.32 -2.08 3.01
N ARG A 132 -0.77 -2.13 2.24
CA ARG A 132 -1.00 -1.21 1.13
C ARG A 132 -1.43 0.15 1.71
N LEU A 133 -0.71 1.19 1.41
CA LEU A 133 -1.13 2.54 1.80
C LEU A 133 -2.33 2.98 0.94
N PRO A 134 -3.33 3.68 1.50
CA PRO A 134 -4.48 4.19 0.74
C PRO A 134 -4.08 4.91 -0.54
N GLY A 135 -4.79 4.68 -1.64
CA GLY A 135 -4.51 5.24 -2.96
C GLY A 135 -3.44 4.53 -3.78
N HIS A 136 -2.69 3.60 -3.19
CA HIS A 136 -1.60 2.89 -3.86
C HIS A 136 -2.01 1.51 -4.40
N GLY A 137 -1.16 0.93 -5.25
CA GLY A 137 -1.30 -0.45 -5.72
C GLY A 137 -2.40 -0.68 -6.77
N THR A 138 -3.24 0.31 -7.04
CA THR A 138 -4.37 0.25 -7.98
C THR A 138 -4.14 1.15 -9.20
N VAL A 139 -4.78 2.30 -9.24
CA VAL A 139 -4.73 3.26 -10.36
C VAL A 139 -4.07 4.57 -9.91
N PRO A 140 -3.35 5.28 -10.80
CA PRO A 140 -2.73 6.56 -10.45
C PRO A 140 -3.71 7.59 -9.92
N GLY A 141 -4.95 7.62 -10.44
CA GLY A 141 -6.02 8.49 -9.96
C GLY A 141 -6.31 8.35 -8.47
N GLY A 142 -6.06 7.17 -7.87
CA GLY A 142 -6.24 6.90 -6.46
C GLY A 142 -5.44 7.84 -5.54
N LEU A 143 -4.26 8.27 -5.98
CA LEU A 143 -3.39 9.17 -5.20
C LEU A 143 -3.91 10.62 -5.12
N SER A 144 -4.81 11.02 -6.02
CA SER A 144 -5.26 12.41 -6.13
C SER A 144 -6.11 12.91 -4.95
N LYS A 145 -6.68 12.01 -4.16
CA LYS A 145 -7.61 12.34 -3.05
C LYS A 145 -7.16 11.87 -1.67
N VAL A 146 -6.12 11.07 -1.58
CA VAL A 146 -5.57 10.62 -0.29
C VAL A 146 -4.62 11.65 0.28
N ARG A 147 -4.44 11.62 1.60
CA ARG A 147 -3.56 12.51 2.35
C ARG A 147 -2.53 11.68 3.13
N TRP A 148 -1.44 12.31 3.51
CA TRP A 148 -0.40 11.64 4.31
C TRP A 148 -0.93 11.17 5.68
N GLU A 149 -1.96 11.85 6.23
CA GLU A 149 -2.62 11.45 7.47
C GLU A 149 -3.36 10.11 7.33
N ASP A 150 -3.92 9.83 6.15
CA ASP A 150 -4.53 8.53 5.84
C ASP A 150 -3.46 7.42 5.85
N TRP A 151 -2.26 7.71 5.33
CA TRP A 151 -1.13 6.77 5.37
C TRP A 151 -0.60 6.54 6.77
N MET A 152 -0.53 7.60 7.60
CA MET A 152 -0.17 7.47 9.01
C MET A 152 -1.18 6.63 9.78
N ALA A 153 -2.48 6.81 9.52
CA ALA A 153 -3.52 6.00 10.15
C ALA A 153 -3.44 4.52 9.72
N ALA A 154 -3.12 4.25 8.43
CA ALA A 154 -2.84 2.91 7.96
C ALA A 154 -1.59 2.30 8.63
N THR A 155 -0.53 3.11 8.82
CA THR A 155 0.67 2.68 9.57
C THR A 155 0.30 2.27 11.01
N ARG A 156 -0.48 3.10 11.72
CA ARG A 156 -0.97 2.79 13.07
C ARG A 156 -1.80 1.50 13.11
N LEU A 157 -2.65 1.30 12.11
CA LEU A 157 -3.45 0.08 11.98
C LEU A 157 -2.54 -1.15 11.82
N ALA A 158 -1.54 -1.11 10.94
CA ALA A 158 -0.60 -2.21 10.74
C ALA A 158 0.21 -2.53 12.02
N VAL A 159 0.63 -1.50 12.76
CA VAL A 159 1.33 -1.68 14.04
C VAL A 159 0.43 -2.32 15.09
N ARG A 160 -0.84 -1.89 15.21
CA ARG A 160 -1.80 -2.53 16.10
C ARG A 160 -1.99 -4.01 15.75
N GLU A 161 -2.10 -4.33 14.47
CA GLU A 161 -2.23 -5.72 14.01
C GLU A 161 -0.96 -6.53 14.30
N ALA A 162 0.24 -5.96 14.11
CA ALA A 162 1.49 -6.61 14.44
C ALA A 162 1.56 -6.98 15.92
N ARG A 163 1.21 -6.05 16.81
CA ARG A 163 1.17 -6.30 18.27
C ARG A 163 0.07 -7.26 18.70
N ARG A 164 -1.06 -7.29 17.99
CA ARG A 164 -2.11 -8.29 18.23
C ARG A 164 -1.62 -9.71 17.93
N ARG A 165 -0.81 -9.88 16.87
CA ARG A 165 -0.24 -11.17 16.49
C ARG A 165 0.94 -11.58 17.35
N VAL A 166 1.76 -10.63 17.71
CA VAL A 166 2.96 -10.84 18.54
C VAL A 166 2.96 -9.84 19.68
N PRO A 167 2.34 -10.20 20.84
CA PRO A 167 2.36 -9.34 22.01
C PRO A 167 3.76 -9.12 22.57
N ALA A 168 3.93 -8.04 23.35
CA ALA A 168 5.17 -7.81 24.09
C ALA A 168 5.47 -9.03 25.02
N PRO A 169 6.74 -9.37 25.26
CA PRO A 169 7.96 -8.64 24.89
C PRO A 169 8.52 -8.95 23.48
N GLY A 170 7.75 -9.61 22.59
CA GLY A 170 8.21 -9.89 21.23
C GLY A 170 8.59 -8.60 20.48
N PRO A 171 9.76 -8.54 19.83
CA PRO A 171 10.23 -7.32 19.16
C PRO A 171 9.32 -6.93 18.00
N LEU A 172 9.12 -5.62 17.84
CA LEU A 172 8.42 -5.00 16.73
C LEU A 172 9.41 -4.16 15.90
N HIS A 173 9.50 -4.46 14.62
CA HIS A 173 10.31 -3.70 13.69
C HIS A 173 9.43 -2.91 12.71
N LEU A 174 9.87 -1.72 12.32
CA LEU A 174 9.33 -0.97 11.20
C LEU A 174 10.38 -0.91 10.08
N VAL A 175 9.98 -1.29 8.88
CA VAL A 175 10.81 -1.18 7.67
C VAL A 175 10.10 -0.25 6.71
N GLY A 176 10.77 0.84 6.32
CA GLY A 176 10.21 1.82 5.39
C GLY A 176 11.13 2.09 4.21
N PHE A 177 10.56 2.02 3.01
CA PHE A 177 11.23 2.40 1.78
C PHE A 177 10.79 3.80 1.32
N SER A 178 11.75 4.71 1.08
CA SER A 178 11.47 6.06 0.58
C SER A 178 10.38 6.77 1.40
N ASN A 179 9.20 7.09 0.83
CA ASN A 179 8.06 7.66 1.56
C ASN A 179 7.65 6.80 2.77
N GLY A 180 7.69 5.46 2.65
CA GLY A 180 7.46 4.56 3.77
C GLY A 180 8.47 4.75 4.90
N GLY A 181 9.72 5.10 4.58
CA GLY A 181 10.73 5.48 5.56
C GLY A 181 10.37 6.75 6.31
N ALA A 182 9.86 7.78 5.61
CA ALA A 182 9.39 9.01 6.25
C ALA A 182 8.20 8.73 7.19
N LEU A 183 7.26 7.87 6.78
CA LEU A 183 6.12 7.45 7.62
C LEU A 183 6.58 6.68 8.85
N ALA A 184 7.56 5.77 8.70
CA ALA A 184 8.12 5.01 9.82
C ALA A 184 8.81 5.92 10.83
N MET A 185 9.61 6.89 10.36
CA MET A 185 10.24 7.91 11.22
C MET A 185 9.19 8.77 11.94
N LYS A 186 8.19 9.28 11.19
CA LYS A 186 7.11 10.10 11.77
C LYS A 186 6.34 9.32 12.84
N TYR A 187 6.06 8.02 12.56
CA TYR A 187 5.38 7.15 13.52
C TYR A 187 6.16 7.04 14.83
N GLU A 188 7.49 6.81 14.78
CA GLU A 188 8.32 6.69 15.98
C GLU A 188 8.43 8.02 16.73
N LEU A 189 8.51 9.16 16.04
CA LEU A 189 8.49 10.48 16.68
C LEU A 189 7.17 10.69 17.44
N ASP A 190 6.04 10.37 16.80
CA ASP A 190 4.73 10.45 17.46
C ASP A 190 4.64 9.51 18.67
N ALA A 191 5.21 8.30 18.56
CA ALA A 191 5.20 7.32 19.65
C ALA A 191 6.14 7.67 20.82
N ILE A 192 7.09 8.58 20.62
CA ILE A 192 7.88 9.16 21.71
C ILE A 192 7.04 10.16 22.51
N GLU A 193 6.20 10.92 21.82
CA GLU A 193 5.37 11.98 22.40
C GLU A 193 4.05 11.46 22.96
N ASP A 194 3.44 10.45 22.33
CA ASP A 194 2.16 9.86 22.76
C ASP A 194 2.36 8.42 23.28
N PRO A 195 2.30 8.21 24.61
CA PRO A 195 2.46 6.89 25.23
C PRO A 195 1.36 5.88 24.89
N LYS A 196 0.27 6.30 24.20
CA LYS A 196 -0.76 5.39 23.69
C LYS A 196 -0.32 4.67 22.43
N LEU A 197 0.69 5.20 21.73
CA LEU A 197 1.24 4.56 20.55
C LEU A 197 2.28 3.50 20.94
N LEU A 198 2.29 2.42 20.17
CA LEU A 198 3.18 1.27 20.40
C LEU A 198 4.51 1.53 19.71
N ARG A 199 5.58 1.67 20.47
CA ARG A 199 6.92 1.90 19.94
C ARG A 199 7.48 0.67 19.24
N ALA A 200 8.23 0.90 18.16
CA ALA A 200 9.05 -0.13 17.55
C ALA A 200 10.39 -0.27 18.27
N ASP A 201 10.90 -1.50 18.30
CA ASP A 201 12.22 -1.81 18.86
C ASP A 201 13.33 -1.53 17.85
N ARG A 202 12.99 -1.51 16.57
CA ARG A 202 13.92 -1.20 15.47
C ARG A 202 13.23 -0.48 14.32
N LEU A 203 13.96 0.47 13.76
CA LEU A 203 13.62 1.21 12.56
C LEU A 203 14.63 0.90 11.48
N VAL A 204 14.19 0.47 10.31
CA VAL A 204 15.03 0.19 9.13
C VAL A 204 14.54 1.08 7.99
N LEU A 205 15.40 1.94 7.50
CA LEU A 205 15.12 2.89 6.42
C LEU A 205 15.91 2.50 5.18
N VAL A 206 15.23 2.39 4.05
CA VAL A 206 15.79 1.94 2.76
C VAL A 206 15.50 2.98 1.67
#